data_997c5261d6523f811f16aa1e90b30c10
#
_entry.id   997c5261d6523f811f16aa1e90b30c10
#
_cell.length_a   1.000
_cell.length_b   1.000
_cell.length_c   1.000
_cell.angle_alpha   90.00
_cell.angle_beta   90.00
_cell.angle_gamma   90.00
#
_symmetry.space_group_name_H-M   'P 1'
#
loop_
_entity.id
_entity.type
_entity.pdbx_description
1 polymer ?
#
loop_
_entity_poly.entity_id
_entity_poly.type
_entity_poly.pdbx_seq_one_letter_code
_entity_poly.pdbx_strand_id
1 'polypeptide(L)'
;ALAERVALAFGRPIPPQKSIIGANVSTHEAGIHVDGLLKDRRNYENFEEALRDVFGFKHFIPVHQGRVAENLLFSTIVKPGDFIINNTHFDTTRANTIHKGGIPVDIVCKEARDPHSQYPFKGNMDVAKLEDFIREKGAEKIPACFITLTNNSAGGQPVSLENIKAVHAVLQKFGIPLY
;
A
#
# COMPACT_ATOMS: atom_id res chain seq x y z
N ALA A 1 -14.11 18.53 0.74
CA ALA A 1 -14.56 17.47 -0.20
C ALA A 1 -14.38 16.06 0.38
N LEU A 2 -13.16 15.44 0.35
CA LEU A 2 -12.98 14.06 0.84
C LEU A 2 -13.22 13.94 2.35
N ALA A 3 -12.60 14.81 3.15
CA ALA A 3 -12.77 14.82 4.60
C ALA A 3 -14.23 15.07 5.04
N GLU A 4 -14.96 15.90 4.31
CA GLU A 4 -16.39 16.15 4.56
C GLU A 4 -17.23 14.91 4.28
N ARG A 5 -16.94 14.16 3.20
CA ARG A 5 -17.68 12.93 2.85
C ARG A 5 -17.43 11.83 3.86
N VAL A 6 -16.19 11.68 4.31
CA VAL A 6 -15.84 10.73 5.36
C VAL A 6 -16.49 11.15 6.69
N ALA A 7 -16.49 12.46 7.03
CA ALA A 7 -17.18 12.98 8.22
C ALA A 7 -18.69 12.68 8.19
N LEU A 8 -19.35 12.80 7.02
CA LEU A 8 -20.76 12.46 6.86
C LEU A 8 -21.01 10.96 7.08
N ALA A 9 -20.11 10.10 6.60
CA ALA A 9 -20.20 8.65 6.80
C ALA A 9 -20.14 8.25 8.29
N PHE A 10 -19.36 8.99 9.09
CA PHE A 10 -19.25 8.77 10.54
C PHE A 10 -20.28 9.55 11.37
N GLY A 11 -21.16 10.34 10.73
CA GLY A 11 -22.22 11.09 11.38
C GLY A 11 -21.76 12.27 12.26
N ARG A 12 -20.50 12.71 12.13
CA ARG A 12 -19.97 13.92 12.80
C ARG A 12 -18.74 14.48 12.09
N PRO A 13 -18.48 15.80 12.24
CA PRO A 13 -17.30 16.42 11.67
C PRO A 13 -16.03 15.84 12.29
N ILE A 14 -15.07 15.48 11.41
CA ILE A 14 -13.73 15.08 11.83
C ILE A 14 -12.91 16.35 11.99
N PRO A 15 -12.22 16.54 13.14
CA PRO A 15 -11.36 17.68 13.34
C PRO A 15 -10.32 17.82 12.21
N PRO A 16 -10.05 19.03 11.70
CA PRO A 16 -9.15 19.25 10.55
C PRO A 16 -7.73 18.73 10.73
N GLN A 17 -7.30 18.51 11.97
CA GLN A 17 -5.95 18.04 12.31
C GLN A 17 -5.79 16.51 12.29
N LYS A 18 -6.87 15.76 12.12
CA LYS A 18 -6.83 14.30 12.05
C LYS A 18 -7.05 13.86 10.62
N SER A 19 -5.97 13.69 9.85
CA SER A 19 -6.06 13.14 8.49
C SER A 19 -6.41 11.65 8.58
N ILE A 20 -7.45 11.25 7.86
CA ILE A 20 -7.87 9.85 7.71
C ILE A 20 -7.20 9.26 6.45
N ILE A 21 -5.95 9.56 6.23
CA ILE A 21 -5.16 8.88 5.22
C ILE A 21 -4.19 7.98 5.96
N GLY A 22 -4.54 6.69 5.99
CA GLY A 22 -3.77 5.67 6.71
C GLY A 22 -4.03 5.68 8.21
N ALA A 23 -4.96 4.93 8.58
CA ALA A 23 -5.15 4.07 9.75
C ALA A 23 -4.42 4.37 11.07
N ASN A 24 -4.14 5.61 11.44
CA ASN A 24 -3.78 5.96 12.81
C ASN A 24 -4.93 6.67 13.52
N VAL A 25 -6.07 6.01 13.57
CA VAL A 25 -7.08 6.30 14.60
C VAL A 25 -6.50 5.73 15.88
N SER A 26 -6.35 6.56 16.93
CA SER A 26 -5.90 6.04 18.22
C SER A 26 -6.81 4.87 18.61
N THR A 27 -6.27 3.80 19.13
CA THR A 27 -7.02 2.59 19.50
C THR A 27 -8.21 2.88 20.42
N HIS A 28 -8.15 3.96 21.18
CA HIS A 28 -9.23 4.39 22.07
C HIS A 28 -10.38 5.06 21.29
N GLU A 29 -10.09 5.91 20.33
CA GLU A 29 -11.11 6.53 19.47
C GLU A 29 -11.67 5.54 18.46
N ALA A 30 -10.85 4.60 17.93
CA ALA A 30 -11.30 3.52 17.09
C ALA A 30 -12.25 2.56 17.82
N GLY A 31 -11.98 2.22 19.07
CA GLY A 31 -12.86 1.35 19.85
C GLY A 31 -14.25 1.93 20.03
N ILE A 32 -14.38 3.22 20.32
CA ILE A 32 -15.67 3.90 20.46
C ILE A 32 -16.41 3.96 19.11
N HIS A 33 -15.70 4.16 18.01
CA HIS A 33 -16.29 4.25 16.68
C HIS A 33 -16.65 2.87 16.10
N VAL A 34 -15.83 1.87 16.32
CA VAL A 34 -16.12 0.49 15.89
C VAL A 34 -17.33 -0.05 16.65
N ASP A 35 -17.44 0.19 17.95
CA ASP A 35 -18.62 -0.19 18.71
C ASP A 35 -19.89 0.53 18.23
N GLY A 36 -19.79 1.79 17.85
CA GLY A 36 -20.88 2.54 17.22
C GLY A 36 -21.25 2.00 15.85
N LEU A 37 -20.28 1.68 15.02
CA LEU A 37 -20.49 1.11 13.70
C LEU A 37 -21.12 -0.29 13.76
N LEU A 38 -20.71 -1.11 14.72
CA LEU A 38 -21.27 -2.45 14.91
C LEU A 38 -22.69 -2.42 15.49
N LYS A 39 -23.03 -1.40 16.27
CA LYS A 39 -24.36 -1.23 16.86
C LYS A 39 -25.36 -0.54 15.94
N ASP A 40 -24.88 0.30 15.03
CA ASP A 40 -25.74 0.97 14.04
C ASP A 40 -25.37 0.53 12.63
N ARG A 41 -26.17 -0.39 12.09
CA ARG A 41 -26.03 -0.92 10.73
C ARG A 41 -25.95 0.19 9.67
N ARG A 42 -26.67 1.28 9.85
CA ARG A 42 -26.65 2.42 8.92
C ARG A 42 -25.31 3.12 8.88
N ASN A 43 -24.58 3.20 9.99
CA ASN A 43 -23.24 3.78 10.03
C ASN A 43 -22.23 2.94 9.21
N TYR A 44 -22.35 1.62 9.26
CA TYR A 44 -21.51 0.75 8.43
C TYR A 44 -21.89 0.87 6.93
N GLU A 45 -23.16 0.89 6.61
CA GLU A 45 -23.65 1.07 5.24
C GLU A 45 -23.18 2.43 4.66
N ASN A 46 -23.31 3.52 5.41
CA ASN A 46 -22.82 4.84 5.03
C ASN A 46 -21.30 4.87 4.82
N PHE A 47 -20.55 4.18 5.68
CA PHE A 47 -19.11 4.05 5.57
C PHE A 47 -18.73 3.29 4.28
N GLU A 48 -19.36 2.18 4.03
CA GLU A 48 -19.14 1.37 2.83
C GLU A 48 -19.48 2.14 1.55
N GLU A 49 -20.60 2.86 1.54
CA GLU A 49 -21.02 3.71 0.42
C GLU A 49 -19.98 4.83 0.16
N ALA A 50 -19.53 5.52 1.20
CA ALA A 50 -18.51 6.56 1.08
C ALA A 50 -17.19 6.02 0.53
N LEU A 51 -16.78 4.83 0.96
CA LEU A 51 -15.57 4.18 0.44
C LEU A 51 -15.71 3.78 -1.03
N ARG A 52 -16.86 3.24 -1.42
CA ARG A 52 -17.13 2.90 -2.82
C ARG A 52 -17.12 4.13 -3.71
N ASP A 53 -17.74 5.22 -3.26
CA ASP A 53 -17.83 6.45 -4.02
C ASP A 53 -16.44 7.13 -4.19
N VAL A 54 -15.60 7.05 -3.17
CA VAL A 54 -14.25 7.67 -3.20
C VAL A 54 -13.24 6.81 -3.94
N PHE A 55 -13.21 5.50 -3.67
CA PHE A 55 -12.16 4.60 -4.16
C PHE A 55 -12.63 3.66 -5.28
N GLY A 56 -13.93 3.47 -5.45
CA GLY A 56 -14.49 2.58 -6.46
C GLY A 56 -14.32 1.08 -6.18
N PHE A 57 -13.76 0.69 -5.03
CA PHE A 57 -13.59 -0.71 -4.67
C PHE A 57 -14.92 -1.35 -4.25
N LYS A 58 -15.07 -2.64 -4.57
CA LYS A 58 -16.27 -3.42 -4.25
C LYS A 58 -16.24 -3.97 -2.81
N HIS A 59 -15.08 -4.28 -2.30
CA HIS A 59 -14.91 -4.93 -1.00
C HIS A 59 -13.98 -4.12 -0.10
N PHE A 60 -14.32 -4.06 1.19
CA PHE A 60 -13.55 -3.34 2.21
C PHE A 60 -13.45 -4.22 3.45
N ILE A 61 -12.27 -4.19 4.07
CA ILE A 61 -12.01 -4.86 5.34
C ILE A 61 -11.44 -3.82 6.29
N PRO A 62 -12.27 -3.23 7.18
CA PRO A 62 -11.79 -2.28 8.18
C PRO A 62 -10.82 -2.97 9.16
N VAL A 63 -9.70 -2.32 9.42
CA VAL A 63 -8.70 -2.78 10.39
C VAL A 63 -8.29 -1.61 11.28
N HIS A 64 -7.85 -1.90 12.50
CA HIS A 64 -7.47 -0.85 13.46
C HIS A 64 -6.12 -0.18 13.15
N GLN A 65 -5.26 -0.80 12.32
CA GLN A 65 -3.95 -0.28 11.91
C GLN A 65 -3.55 -0.79 10.53
N GLY A 66 -2.81 0.04 9.75
CA GLY A 66 -2.30 -0.35 8.43
C GLY A 66 -1.42 -1.60 8.45
N ARG A 67 -0.56 -1.76 9.48
CA ARG A 67 0.28 -2.96 9.64
C ARG A 67 -0.51 -4.26 9.81
N VAL A 68 -1.76 -4.17 10.31
CA VAL A 68 -2.67 -5.33 10.37
C VAL A 68 -3.23 -5.63 8.98
N ALA A 69 -3.58 -4.60 8.20
CA ALA A 69 -3.98 -4.78 6.80
C ALA A 69 -2.87 -5.46 5.99
N GLU A 70 -1.61 -5.00 6.14
CA GLU A 70 -0.45 -5.67 5.54
C GLU A 70 -0.34 -7.14 5.97
N ASN A 71 -0.44 -7.42 7.28
CA ASN A 71 -0.34 -8.79 7.78
C ASN A 71 -1.43 -9.71 7.20
N LEU A 72 -2.67 -9.23 7.10
CA LEU A 72 -3.78 -9.97 6.48
C LEU A 72 -3.52 -10.23 5.00
N LEU A 73 -3.10 -9.20 4.25
CA LEU A 73 -2.77 -9.33 2.83
C LEU A 73 -1.65 -10.35 2.62
N PHE A 74 -0.53 -10.18 3.33
CA PHE A 74 0.64 -11.06 3.18
C PHE A 74 0.34 -12.49 3.63
N SER A 75 -0.51 -12.69 4.64
CA SER A 75 -0.97 -14.03 5.05
C SER A 75 -1.78 -14.74 3.97
N THR A 76 -2.38 -13.97 3.07
CA THR A 76 -3.23 -14.49 1.99
C THR A 76 -2.44 -14.80 0.73
N ILE A 77 -1.46 -13.94 0.39
CA ILE A 77 -0.79 -13.99 -0.92
C ILE A 77 0.62 -14.58 -0.87
N VAL A 78 1.34 -14.53 0.26
CA VAL A 78 2.75 -14.94 0.35
C VAL A 78 2.89 -16.37 0.82
N LYS A 79 3.67 -17.15 0.09
CA LYS A 79 4.13 -18.49 0.46
C LYS A 79 5.63 -18.48 0.75
N PRO A 80 6.14 -19.42 1.57
CA PRO A 80 7.58 -19.54 1.78
C PRO A 80 8.36 -19.69 0.45
N GLY A 81 9.39 -18.84 0.28
CA GLY A 81 10.22 -18.78 -0.91
C GLY A 81 9.72 -17.87 -2.02
N ASP A 82 8.56 -17.22 -1.87
CA ASP A 82 8.08 -16.21 -2.81
C ASP A 82 8.89 -14.92 -2.71
N PHE A 83 9.06 -14.23 -3.84
CA PHE A 83 9.68 -12.93 -3.91
C PHE A 83 8.62 -11.83 -3.86
N ILE A 84 8.78 -10.89 -2.94
CA ILE A 84 7.97 -9.67 -2.89
C ILE A 84 8.83 -8.51 -3.34
N ILE A 85 8.43 -7.89 -4.45
CA ILE A 85 9.19 -6.81 -5.08
C ILE A 85 8.64 -5.47 -4.61
N ASN A 86 9.55 -4.52 -4.33
CA ASN A 86 9.20 -3.13 -4.06
C ASN A 86 10.27 -2.18 -4.67
N ASN A 87 9.93 -0.91 -4.85
CA ASN A 87 10.97 0.10 -5.09
C ASN A 87 11.94 0.13 -3.90
N THR A 88 11.43 0.34 -2.67
CA THR A 88 12.14 0.05 -1.42
C THR A 88 11.10 -0.31 -0.36
N HIS A 89 11.25 -1.43 0.30
CA HIS A 89 10.29 -1.87 1.31
C HIS A 89 10.24 -0.89 2.48
N PHE A 90 9.01 -0.56 2.88
CA PHE A 90 8.76 -0.03 4.20
C PHE A 90 9.06 -1.10 5.26
N ASP A 91 9.35 -0.69 6.51
CA ASP A 91 9.80 -1.61 7.57
C ASP A 91 8.79 -2.72 7.87
N THR A 92 7.50 -2.38 8.02
CA THR A 92 6.44 -3.36 8.29
C THR A 92 6.15 -4.25 7.08
N THR A 93 6.24 -3.72 5.85
CA THR A 93 6.07 -4.50 4.62
C THR A 93 7.18 -5.54 4.49
N ARG A 94 8.43 -5.15 4.76
CA ARG A 94 9.58 -6.07 4.81
C ARG A 94 9.41 -7.12 5.90
N ALA A 95 9.02 -6.69 7.11
CA ALA A 95 8.82 -7.59 8.25
C ALA A 95 7.72 -8.62 7.97
N ASN A 96 6.58 -8.21 7.41
CA ASN A 96 5.50 -9.12 7.04
C ASN A 96 5.92 -10.10 5.94
N THR A 97 6.68 -9.65 4.93
CA THR A 97 7.25 -10.52 3.90
C THR A 97 8.08 -11.65 4.53
N ILE A 98 9.07 -11.28 5.36
CA ILE A 98 9.98 -12.24 6.02
C ILE A 98 9.20 -13.15 6.98
N HIS A 99 8.28 -12.60 7.75
CA HIS A 99 7.47 -13.37 8.71
C HIS A 99 6.64 -14.48 8.03
N LYS A 100 6.23 -14.27 6.78
CA LYS A 100 5.51 -15.30 5.99
C LYS A 100 6.45 -16.21 5.20
N GLY A 101 7.77 -16.09 5.39
CA GLY A 101 8.78 -16.89 4.69
C GLY A 101 9.08 -16.40 3.28
N GLY A 102 8.60 -15.22 2.89
CA GLY A 102 8.91 -14.58 1.63
C GLY A 102 10.26 -13.87 1.63
N ILE A 103 10.75 -13.54 0.47
CA ILE A 103 12.03 -12.87 0.22
C ILE A 103 11.77 -11.45 -0.28
N PRO A 104 12.04 -10.40 0.52
CA PRO A 104 11.86 -9.03 0.08
C PRO A 104 12.96 -8.61 -0.89
N VAL A 105 12.59 -8.02 -2.03
CA VAL A 105 13.49 -7.56 -3.09
C VAL A 105 13.27 -6.09 -3.39
N ASP A 106 14.29 -5.25 -3.18
CA ASP A 106 14.26 -3.83 -3.48
C ASP A 106 14.87 -3.54 -4.84
N ILE A 107 14.09 -2.92 -5.72
CA ILE A 107 14.48 -2.57 -7.10
C ILE A 107 14.29 -1.07 -7.33
N VAL A 108 14.90 -0.24 -6.50
CA VAL A 108 14.90 1.22 -6.68
C VAL A 108 15.90 1.62 -7.78
N CYS A 109 15.63 2.75 -8.45
CA CYS A 109 16.52 3.32 -9.47
C CYS A 109 17.92 3.61 -8.90
N LYS A 110 18.93 3.62 -9.78
CA LYS A 110 20.34 3.81 -9.37
C LYS A 110 20.59 5.16 -8.71
N GLU A 111 19.87 6.19 -9.14
CA GLU A 111 19.97 7.56 -8.63
C GLU A 111 19.57 7.69 -7.15
N ALA A 112 18.75 6.75 -6.65
CA ALA A 112 18.36 6.70 -5.25
C ALA A 112 19.56 6.44 -4.30
N ARG A 113 20.61 5.82 -4.82
CA ARG A 113 21.82 5.46 -4.04
C ARG A 113 22.86 6.56 -4.01
N ASP A 114 22.71 7.60 -4.82
CA ASP A 114 23.59 8.75 -4.88
C ASP A 114 22.94 9.95 -4.19
N PRO A 115 23.42 10.36 -2.99
CA PRO A 115 22.88 11.51 -2.28
C PRO A 115 23.09 12.83 -3.02
N HIS A 116 24.09 12.92 -3.89
CA HIS A 116 24.41 14.12 -4.66
C HIS A 116 23.62 14.22 -5.99
N SER A 117 22.99 13.15 -6.42
CA SER A 117 22.18 13.16 -7.64
C SER A 117 21.03 14.16 -7.52
N GLN A 118 20.84 14.98 -8.54
CA GLN A 118 19.72 15.94 -8.68
C GLN A 118 18.52 15.32 -9.39
N TYR A 119 18.48 14.00 -9.56
CA TYR A 119 17.34 13.35 -10.18
C TYR A 119 16.06 13.55 -9.35
N PRO A 120 14.97 14.05 -9.95
CA PRO A 120 13.80 14.51 -9.19
C PRO A 120 12.95 13.35 -8.60
N PHE A 121 13.06 12.13 -9.16
CA PHE A 121 12.23 11.00 -8.79
C PHE A 121 13.06 9.80 -8.29
N LYS A 122 13.87 10.04 -7.27
CA LYS A 122 14.73 8.99 -6.69
C LYS A 122 13.98 7.82 -6.08
N GLY A 123 12.67 7.96 -5.85
CA GLY A 123 11.80 6.87 -5.42
C GLY A 123 11.39 5.90 -6.53
N ASN A 124 11.71 6.20 -7.79
CA ASN A 124 11.33 5.37 -8.94
C ASN A 124 11.90 3.94 -8.84
N MET A 125 11.13 2.98 -9.34
CA MET A 125 11.60 1.61 -9.56
C MET A 125 12.40 1.54 -10.85
N ASP A 126 13.46 0.74 -10.86
CA ASP A 126 14.22 0.40 -12.07
C ASP A 126 13.42 -0.62 -12.89
N VAL A 127 12.75 -0.13 -13.92
CA VAL A 127 11.80 -0.92 -14.73
C VAL A 127 12.50 -2.03 -15.54
N ALA A 128 13.71 -1.77 -16.03
CA ALA A 128 14.47 -2.77 -16.77
C ALA A 128 14.89 -3.91 -15.85
N LYS A 129 15.43 -3.57 -14.69
CA LYS A 129 15.82 -4.54 -13.66
C LYS A 129 14.62 -5.34 -13.13
N LEU A 130 13.44 -4.71 -13.04
CA LEU A 130 12.20 -5.40 -12.68
C LEU A 130 11.86 -6.50 -13.70
N GLU A 131 11.86 -6.18 -14.98
CA GLU A 131 11.54 -7.13 -16.05
C GLU A 131 12.56 -8.29 -16.10
N ASP A 132 13.85 -7.97 -15.97
CA ASP A 132 14.91 -8.97 -15.92
C ASP A 132 14.77 -9.91 -14.71
N PHE A 133 14.46 -9.36 -13.54
CA PHE A 133 14.25 -10.14 -12.33
C PHE A 133 13.05 -11.10 -12.46
N ILE A 134 11.94 -10.63 -13.02
CA ILE A 134 10.76 -11.48 -13.26
C ILE A 134 11.09 -12.62 -14.22
N ARG A 135 11.84 -12.34 -15.29
CA ARG A 135 12.27 -13.37 -16.26
C ARG A 135 13.22 -14.41 -15.64
N GLU A 136 14.11 -13.96 -14.76
CA GLU A 136 15.08 -14.84 -14.08
C GLU A 136 14.42 -15.76 -13.04
N LYS A 137 13.50 -15.22 -12.23
CA LYS A 137 12.94 -15.94 -11.08
C LYS A 137 11.64 -16.69 -11.39
N GLY A 138 10.96 -16.32 -12.46
CA GLY A 138 9.64 -16.82 -12.82
C GLY A 138 8.50 -16.04 -12.15
N ALA A 139 7.49 -15.67 -12.93
CA ALA A 139 6.35 -14.90 -12.45
C ALA A 139 5.54 -15.62 -11.36
N GLU A 140 5.52 -16.95 -11.40
CA GLU A 140 4.82 -17.80 -10.44
C GLU A 140 5.40 -17.75 -9.02
N LYS A 141 6.62 -17.22 -8.86
CA LYS A 141 7.29 -16.97 -7.59
C LYS A 141 7.12 -15.54 -7.07
N ILE A 142 6.35 -14.72 -7.78
CA ILE A 142 6.18 -13.29 -7.47
C ILE A 142 4.68 -13.00 -7.35
N PRO A 143 4.08 -13.24 -6.17
CA PRO A 143 2.64 -13.05 -5.99
C PRO A 143 2.20 -11.59 -6.03
N ALA A 144 3.13 -10.65 -5.81
CA ALA A 144 2.83 -9.22 -5.81
C ALA A 144 4.08 -8.35 -5.99
N CYS A 145 3.86 -7.16 -6.57
CA CYS A 145 4.80 -6.06 -6.59
C CYS A 145 4.17 -4.86 -5.88
N PHE A 146 4.97 -4.12 -5.12
CA PHE A 146 4.54 -2.93 -4.38
C PHE A 146 5.31 -1.70 -4.84
N ILE A 147 4.69 -0.52 -4.72
CA ILE A 147 5.37 0.77 -4.83
C ILE A 147 5.07 1.59 -3.59
N THR A 148 6.09 1.83 -2.79
CA THR A 148 5.98 2.71 -1.61
C THR A 148 6.00 4.18 -2.05
N LEU A 149 4.90 4.90 -1.80
CA LEU A 149 4.68 6.31 -2.14
C LEU A 149 4.47 7.14 -0.85
N THR A 150 5.22 8.15 -0.55
CA THR A 150 6.56 8.44 -1.11
C THR A 150 7.53 7.41 -0.58
N ASN A 151 8.64 7.15 -1.29
CA ASN A 151 9.56 6.07 -0.90
C ASN A 151 10.27 6.40 0.43
N ASN A 152 9.64 6.02 1.55
CA ASN A 152 10.02 6.38 2.91
C ASN A 152 11.43 5.89 3.27
N SER A 153 11.74 4.64 2.97
CA SER A 153 13.04 4.03 3.27
C SER A 153 14.19 4.62 2.46
N ALA A 154 13.88 5.34 1.38
CA ALA A 154 14.86 6.11 0.60
C ALA A 154 14.85 7.61 0.97
N GLY A 155 14.36 7.98 2.15
CA GLY A 155 14.29 9.36 2.62
C GLY A 155 13.09 10.16 2.10
N GLY A 156 11.95 9.51 1.85
CA GLY A 156 10.72 10.16 1.39
C GLY A 156 10.78 10.60 -0.07
N GLN A 157 11.54 9.91 -0.90
CA GLN A 157 11.76 10.30 -2.30
C GLN A 157 10.51 10.10 -3.16
N PRO A 158 10.18 11.06 -4.04
CA PRO A 158 9.02 10.97 -4.91
C PRO A 158 9.18 9.90 -6.00
N VAL A 159 8.03 9.37 -6.44
CA VAL A 159 7.90 8.45 -7.58
C VAL A 159 7.11 9.15 -8.66
N SER A 160 7.53 9.08 -9.92
CA SER A 160 6.78 9.68 -11.02
C SER A 160 5.61 8.80 -11.47
N LEU A 161 4.54 9.44 -11.94
CA LEU A 161 3.38 8.72 -12.50
C LEU A 161 3.77 7.88 -13.73
N GLU A 162 4.70 8.37 -14.54
CA GLU A 162 5.23 7.66 -15.69
C GLU A 162 5.92 6.37 -15.28
N ASN A 163 6.68 6.39 -14.18
CA ASN A 163 7.31 5.19 -13.64
C ASN A 163 6.29 4.18 -13.16
N ILE A 164 5.24 4.63 -12.44
CA ILE A 164 4.15 3.74 -11.99
C ILE A 164 3.47 3.08 -13.20
N LYS A 165 3.18 3.84 -14.25
CA LYS A 165 2.59 3.30 -15.48
C LYS A 165 3.51 2.29 -16.17
N ALA A 166 4.81 2.57 -16.22
CA ALA A 166 5.79 1.68 -16.83
C ALA A 166 5.93 0.37 -16.03
N VAL A 167 6.01 0.45 -14.71
CA VAL A 167 6.00 -0.72 -13.81
C VAL A 167 4.73 -1.54 -14.02
N HIS A 168 3.56 -0.91 -13.99
CA HIS A 168 2.29 -1.58 -14.22
C HIS A 168 2.25 -2.29 -15.58
N ALA A 169 2.71 -1.64 -16.64
CA ALA A 169 2.75 -2.25 -17.97
C ALA A 169 3.66 -3.50 -18.05
N VAL A 170 4.79 -3.50 -17.35
CA VAL A 170 5.63 -4.69 -17.21
C VAL A 170 4.91 -5.79 -16.45
N LEU A 171 4.37 -5.48 -15.28
CA LEU A 171 3.69 -6.46 -14.43
C LEU A 171 2.48 -7.10 -15.12
N GLN A 172 1.72 -6.32 -15.89
CA GLN A 172 0.60 -6.84 -16.69
C GLN A 172 1.01 -7.94 -17.69
N LYS A 173 2.20 -7.84 -18.31
CA LYS A 173 2.70 -8.88 -19.23
C LYS A 173 2.86 -10.24 -18.55
N PHE A 174 3.13 -10.22 -17.25
CA PHE A 174 3.40 -11.42 -16.45
C PHE A 174 2.23 -11.81 -15.52
N GLY A 175 1.13 -11.05 -15.51
CA GLY A 175 -0.02 -11.30 -14.65
C GLY A 175 0.24 -11.04 -13.15
N ILE A 176 1.23 -10.21 -12.82
CA ILE A 176 1.59 -9.89 -11.43
C ILE A 176 0.80 -8.64 -10.98
N PRO A 177 0.08 -8.69 -9.84
CA PRO A 177 -0.63 -7.53 -9.32
C PRO A 177 0.34 -6.47 -8.75
N LEU A 178 -0.03 -5.18 -8.94
CA LEU A 178 0.63 -4.02 -8.38
C LEU A 178 -0.21 -3.45 -7.23
N TYR A 179 0.44 -3.20 -6.08
CA TYR A 179 -0.14 -2.57 -4.89
C TYR A 179 0.57 -1.28 -4.52
#